data_6b047635c0d2647554f041cccb1d6ed2
#
_entry.id   6b047635c0d2647554f041cccb1d6ed2
#
_cell.length_a   1.000
_cell.length_b   1.000
_cell.length_c   1.000
_cell.angle_alpha   90.00
_cell.angle_beta   90.00
_cell.angle_gamma   90.00
#
_symmetry.space_group_name_H-M   'P 1'
#
loop_
_entity.id
_entity.type
_entity.pdbx_description
1 polymer ?
#
loop_
_entity_poly.entity_id
_entity_poly.type
_entity_poly.pdbx_seq_one_letter_code
_entity_poly.pdbx_strand_id
1 'polypeptide(L)'
;MASAGESGLKLQTVCQYAQITLEEYQFLTMFIEPNFRPERRGWIEVICGSMFSGKTEELIRRLKRAKIANLKVEIFKPGIDTRYDEIKIVSHDENAIQSTPIDNSQKILLLAQDVDVIGVDEAQFFDNEIANVCDELAFRGTRVIVAGLDMDYLGNPFGQMPGLMAKADYVTKLHAICMKCGNIANYSYRKVPNEDQVMLGAKDLYEPRCRQCYHEKS
;
A
#
# COMPACT_ATOMS: atom_id res chain seq x y z
N MET A 1 -23.68 3.61 34.99
CA MET A 1 -24.29 4.17 33.77
C MET A 1 -23.94 5.64 33.65
N ALA A 2 -22.69 5.98 33.38
CA ALA A 2 -22.24 7.36 33.14
C ALA A 2 -20.88 7.34 32.42
N SER A 3 -20.84 7.04 31.13
CA SER A 3 -19.63 7.23 30.33
C SER A 3 -19.88 7.46 28.82
N ALA A 4 -21.10 7.39 28.35
CA ALA A 4 -21.43 7.62 26.94
C ALA A 4 -21.70 9.12 26.60
N GLY A 5 -21.92 9.99 27.59
CA GLY A 5 -22.23 11.40 27.38
C GLY A 5 -21.02 12.30 27.15
N GLU A 6 -19.88 12.02 27.76
CA GLU A 6 -18.71 12.91 27.67
C GLU A 6 -17.93 12.82 26.35
N SER A 7 -17.92 11.64 25.72
CA SER A 7 -17.24 11.46 24.43
C SER A 7 -18.02 12.14 23.29
N GLY A 8 -19.34 12.10 23.32
CA GLY A 8 -20.20 12.77 22.33
C GLY A 8 -20.11 14.31 22.39
N LEU A 9 -20.00 14.88 23.60
CA LEU A 9 -19.86 16.32 23.78
C LEU A 9 -18.50 16.86 23.27
N LYS A 10 -17.42 16.11 23.47
CA LYS A 10 -16.07 16.45 22.97
C LYS A 10 -15.99 16.44 21.45
N LEU A 11 -16.64 15.46 20.80
CA LEU A 11 -16.70 15.38 19.34
C LEU A 11 -17.49 16.54 18.72
N GLN A 12 -18.65 16.89 19.29
CA GLN A 12 -19.43 18.03 18.83
C GLN A 12 -18.67 19.36 19.00
N THR A 13 -17.91 19.52 20.06
CA THR A 13 -17.11 20.73 20.32
C THR A 13 -15.97 20.84 19.30
N VAL A 14 -15.30 19.76 18.94
CA VAL A 14 -14.23 19.76 17.93
C VAL A 14 -14.79 20.10 16.53
N CYS A 15 -15.94 19.54 16.16
CA CYS A 15 -16.60 19.87 14.88
C CYS A 15 -17.03 21.35 14.80
N GLN A 16 -17.48 21.93 15.90
CA GLN A 16 -17.88 23.36 15.96
C GLN A 16 -16.69 24.31 15.80
N TYR A 17 -15.52 23.99 16.37
CA TYR A 17 -14.30 24.79 16.19
C TYR A 17 -13.70 24.68 14.79
N ALA A 18 -13.87 23.55 14.10
CA ALA A 18 -13.31 23.32 12.75
C ALA A 18 -14.29 23.69 11.63
N GLN A 19 -15.53 24.07 11.93
CA GLN A 19 -16.60 24.34 10.95
C GLN A 19 -16.86 23.16 9.99
N ILE A 20 -16.63 21.92 10.44
CA ILE A 20 -16.84 20.69 9.67
C ILE A 20 -18.03 19.91 10.22
N THR A 21 -18.81 19.30 9.34
CA THR A 21 -19.93 18.43 9.72
C THR A 21 -19.43 17.08 10.23
N LEU A 22 -20.26 16.35 10.98
CA LEU A 22 -19.94 14.98 11.42
C LEU A 22 -19.68 14.02 10.24
N GLU A 23 -20.35 14.23 9.10
CA GLU A 23 -20.13 13.49 7.87
C GLU A 23 -18.78 13.81 7.24
N GLU A 24 -18.39 15.07 7.21
CA GLU A 24 -17.06 15.50 6.77
C GLU A 24 -15.95 14.99 7.70
N TYR A 25 -16.22 14.90 9.01
CA TYR A 25 -15.27 14.29 9.96
C TYR A 25 -15.08 12.78 9.74
N GLN A 26 -16.13 12.05 9.40
CA GLN A 26 -16.03 10.63 9.01
C GLN A 26 -15.29 10.44 7.68
N PHE A 27 -15.39 11.40 6.76
CA PHE A 27 -14.62 11.41 5.52
C PHE A 27 -13.14 11.78 5.75
N LEU A 28 -12.84 12.61 6.76
CA LEU A 28 -11.49 13.04 7.16
C LEU A 28 -10.72 11.97 7.94
N THR A 29 -11.37 10.91 8.44
CA THR A 29 -10.67 9.76 9.05
C THR A 29 -10.01 8.84 8.04
N MET A 30 -10.14 9.10 6.73
CA MET A 30 -9.27 8.54 5.71
C MET A 30 -7.89 9.17 5.82
N PHE A 31 -6.93 8.41 6.34
CA PHE A 31 -5.49 8.68 6.43
C PHE A 31 -5.13 10.19 6.39
N ILE A 32 -5.09 10.81 7.55
CA ILE A 32 -4.55 12.16 7.70
C ILE A 32 -3.02 12.02 7.66
N GLU A 33 -2.39 12.59 6.64
CA GLU A 33 -0.94 12.67 6.58
C GLU A 33 -0.44 13.46 7.80
N PRO A 34 0.55 12.93 8.55
CA PRO A 34 1.07 13.63 9.72
C PRO A 34 1.56 15.03 9.34
N ASN A 35 1.23 16.02 10.15
CA ASN A 35 1.74 17.37 9.98
C ASN A 35 3.27 17.37 10.10
N PHE A 36 3.95 17.78 9.05
CA PHE A 36 5.40 17.91 9.02
C PHE A 36 5.84 18.97 10.03
N ARG A 37 6.43 18.56 11.14
CA ARG A 37 7.24 19.47 11.96
C ARG A 37 8.57 19.72 11.25
N PRO A 38 9.28 20.86 11.50
CA PRO A 38 10.53 21.20 10.81
C PRO A 38 11.67 20.16 11.00
N GLU A 39 11.56 19.27 11.98
CA GLU A 39 12.47 18.12 12.10
C GLU A 39 12.01 17.03 11.12
N ARG A 40 12.81 16.73 10.12
CA ARG A 40 12.57 15.65 9.15
C ARG A 40 12.52 14.31 9.90
N ARG A 41 11.32 13.85 10.21
CA ARG A 41 11.08 12.48 10.68
C ARG A 41 10.51 11.69 9.53
N GLY A 42 11.23 10.64 9.11
CA GLY A 42 10.70 9.66 8.18
C GLY A 42 9.75 8.69 8.89
N TRP A 43 8.96 7.97 8.11
CA TRP A 43 8.06 6.92 8.58
C TRP A 43 7.76 5.94 7.45
N ILE A 44 7.22 4.78 7.81
CA ILE A 44 6.85 3.72 6.88
C ILE A 44 5.33 3.58 6.82
N GLU A 45 4.78 3.64 5.62
CA GLU A 45 3.38 3.34 5.30
C GLU A 45 3.32 2.06 4.49
N VAL A 46 2.53 1.08 4.90
CA VAL A 46 2.29 -0.14 4.14
C VAL A 46 0.85 -0.18 3.63
N ILE A 47 0.70 -0.34 2.33
CA ILE A 47 -0.58 -0.56 1.63
C ILE A 47 -0.60 -2.02 1.23
N CYS A 48 -1.42 -2.82 1.89
CA CYS A 48 -1.51 -4.27 1.64
C CYS A 48 -2.92 -4.70 1.23
N GLY A 49 -3.08 -5.93 0.77
CA GLY A 49 -4.36 -6.52 0.38
C GLY A 49 -4.24 -7.47 -0.80
N SER A 50 -5.35 -8.11 -1.18
CA SER A 50 -5.41 -9.06 -2.30
C SER A 50 -5.16 -8.40 -3.66
N MET A 51 -5.02 -9.19 -4.70
CA MET A 51 -5.09 -8.69 -6.07
C MET A 51 -6.43 -7.97 -6.29
N PHE A 52 -6.43 -6.96 -7.17
CA PHE A 52 -7.60 -6.13 -7.53
C PHE A 52 -8.16 -5.27 -6.39
N SER A 53 -7.42 -5.06 -5.31
CA SER A 53 -7.84 -4.21 -4.19
C SER A 53 -7.50 -2.72 -4.34
N GLY A 54 -6.80 -2.32 -5.42
CA GLY A 54 -6.45 -0.92 -5.65
C GLY A 54 -5.16 -0.46 -4.95
N LYS A 55 -4.23 -1.37 -4.61
CA LYS A 55 -2.98 -1.02 -3.90
C LYS A 55 -2.11 -0.05 -4.68
N THR A 56 -1.85 -0.35 -5.95
CA THR A 56 -1.02 0.49 -6.83
C THR A 56 -1.66 1.85 -7.07
N GLU A 57 -3.00 1.90 -7.22
CA GLU A 57 -3.75 3.15 -7.35
C GLU A 57 -3.61 4.01 -6.09
N GLU A 58 -3.71 3.41 -4.90
CA GLU A 58 -3.53 4.13 -3.64
C GLU A 58 -2.09 4.59 -3.43
N LEU A 59 -1.09 3.77 -3.79
CA LEU A 59 0.32 4.17 -3.81
C LEU A 59 0.51 5.41 -4.68
N ILE A 60 0.06 5.36 -5.95
CA ILE A 60 0.14 6.46 -6.89
C ILE A 60 -0.56 7.71 -6.34
N ARG A 61 -1.75 7.55 -5.75
CA ARG A 61 -2.49 8.65 -5.15
C ARG A 61 -1.67 9.37 -4.07
N ARG A 62 -1.03 8.63 -3.15
CA ARG A 62 -0.17 9.20 -2.09
C ARG A 62 1.05 9.90 -2.67
N LEU A 63 1.71 9.29 -3.67
CA LEU A 63 2.89 9.86 -4.32
C LEU A 63 2.57 11.12 -5.15
N LYS A 64 1.42 11.16 -5.84
CA LYS A 64 0.93 12.38 -6.52
C LYS A 64 0.73 13.53 -5.53
N ARG A 65 0.17 13.27 -4.34
CA ARG A 65 0.01 14.30 -3.28
C ARG A 65 1.37 14.82 -2.80
N ALA A 66 2.37 13.94 -2.64
CA ALA A 66 3.72 14.35 -2.27
C ALA A 66 4.35 15.26 -3.36
N LYS A 67 4.17 14.92 -4.65
CA LYS A 67 4.62 15.78 -5.77
C LYS A 67 3.92 17.14 -5.79
N ILE A 68 2.62 17.20 -5.53
CA ILE A 68 1.88 18.47 -5.41
C ILE A 68 2.45 19.34 -4.26
N ALA A 69 2.93 18.70 -3.19
CA ALA A 69 3.63 19.37 -2.08
C ALA A 69 5.10 19.74 -2.41
N ASN A 70 5.52 19.62 -3.67
CA ASN A 70 6.89 19.89 -4.16
C ASN A 70 7.98 19.01 -3.52
N LEU A 71 7.62 17.80 -3.05
CA LEU A 71 8.57 16.82 -2.54
C LEU A 71 9.19 16.01 -3.69
N LYS A 72 10.46 15.64 -3.54
CA LYS A 72 11.16 14.76 -4.47
C LYS A 72 10.71 13.32 -4.25
N VAL A 73 10.16 12.70 -5.29
CA VAL A 73 9.51 11.39 -5.24
C VAL A 73 10.16 10.43 -6.22
N GLU A 74 10.55 9.25 -5.74
CA GLU A 74 11.02 8.12 -6.55
C GLU A 74 10.17 6.88 -6.28
N ILE A 75 10.01 6.00 -7.30
CA ILE A 75 9.33 4.71 -7.16
C ILE A 75 10.26 3.59 -7.59
N PHE A 76 10.32 2.53 -6.79
CA PHE A 76 11.06 1.32 -7.07
C PHE A 76 10.13 0.12 -7.20
N LYS A 77 10.47 -0.80 -8.10
CA LYS A 77 9.81 -2.09 -8.26
C LYS A 77 10.84 -3.22 -8.44
N PRO A 78 10.50 -4.49 -8.11
CA PRO A 78 11.43 -5.60 -8.33
C PRO A 78 11.70 -5.83 -9.82
N GLY A 79 12.96 -6.10 -10.18
CA GLY A 79 13.38 -6.31 -11.56
C GLY A 79 12.82 -7.59 -12.21
N ILE A 80 12.23 -8.51 -11.44
CA ILE A 80 11.55 -9.71 -11.95
C ILE A 80 10.37 -9.36 -12.85
N ASP A 81 9.83 -8.16 -12.71
CA ASP A 81 8.66 -7.68 -13.45
C ASP A 81 9.02 -7.10 -14.84
N THR A 82 10.26 -7.26 -15.32
CA THR A 82 10.72 -6.74 -16.63
C THR A 82 10.14 -7.47 -17.85
N ARG A 83 9.30 -8.49 -17.67
CA ARG A 83 8.67 -9.23 -18.78
C ARG A 83 7.43 -8.55 -19.36
N TYR A 84 6.93 -7.53 -18.71
CA TYR A 84 5.87 -6.68 -19.27
C TYR A 84 6.44 -5.28 -19.51
N ASP A 85 6.46 -4.88 -20.77
CA ASP A 85 6.86 -3.57 -21.31
C ASP A 85 6.02 -2.38 -20.79
N GLU A 86 5.56 -2.41 -19.54
CA GLU A 86 4.91 -1.30 -18.90
C GLU A 86 5.83 -0.66 -17.85
N ILE A 87 6.90 0.00 -18.35
CA ILE A 87 7.61 1.08 -17.64
C ILE A 87 6.64 2.23 -17.28
N LYS A 88 5.44 2.18 -17.79
CA LYS A 88 4.34 3.09 -17.47
C LYS A 88 3.34 2.39 -16.58
N ILE A 89 3.30 2.77 -15.31
CA ILE A 89 2.08 2.60 -14.52
C ILE A 89 1.05 3.50 -15.20
N VAL A 90 0.26 2.90 -16.10
CA VAL A 90 -0.73 3.63 -16.92
C VAL A 90 -1.94 3.89 -16.04
N SER A 91 -1.97 5.03 -15.38
CA SER A 91 -3.23 5.74 -15.23
C SER A 91 -3.43 6.57 -16.51
N HIS A 92 -4.65 6.67 -17.02
CA HIS A 92 -5.05 7.42 -18.24
C HIS A 92 -4.75 8.94 -18.19
N ASP A 93 -3.98 9.42 -17.24
CA ASP A 93 -3.54 10.81 -17.09
C ASP A 93 -2.05 10.95 -17.41
N GLU A 94 -1.70 12.01 -18.12
CA GLU A 94 -0.37 12.38 -18.65
C GLU A 94 0.74 12.55 -17.58
N ASN A 95 0.47 12.25 -16.29
CA ASN A 95 1.41 12.30 -15.18
C ASN A 95 1.76 10.91 -14.63
N ALA A 96 2.15 9.98 -15.52
CA ALA A 96 2.68 8.70 -15.10
C ALA A 96 3.97 8.89 -14.28
N ILE A 97 4.00 8.42 -13.03
CA ILE A 97 5.22 8.36 -12.26
C ILE A 97 5.97 7.12 -12.76
N GLN A 98 7.14 7.30 -13.35
CA GLN A 98 7.98 6.18 -13.77
C GLN A 98 8.51 5.45 -12.55
N SER A 99 8.43 4.12 -12.57
CA SER A 99 9.08 3.26 -11.56
C SER A 99 10.42 2.77 -12.06
N THR A 100 11.42 2.76 -11.19
CA THR A 100 12.76 2.24 -11.45
C THR A 100 12.81 0.76 -11.06
N PRO A 101 12.97 -0.17 -12.02
CA PRO A 101 13.15 -1.58 -11.70
C PRO A 101 14.54 -1.81 -11.09
N ILE A 102 14.61 -2.57 -10.00
CA ILE A 102 15.86 -2.91 -9.31
C ILE A 102 15.89 -4.40 -8.94
N ASP A 103 17.05 -4.99 -8.97
CA ASP A 103 17.29 -6.40 -8.69
C ASP A 103 17.63 -6.70 -7.21
N ASN A 104 17.94 -5.65 -6.43
CA ASN A 104 18.33 -5.77 -5.03
C ASN A 104 17.87 -4.54 -4.24
N SER A 105 17.25 -4.77 -3.07
CA SER A 105 16.70 -3.70 -2.23
C SER A 105 17.75 -2.71 -1.72
N GLN A 106 19.01 -3.15 -1.49
CA GLN A 106 20.11 -2.29 -1.05
C GLN A 106 20.42 -1.15 -2.05
N LYS A 107 20.12 -1.34 -3.35
CA LYS A 107 20.26 -0.29 -4.36
C LYS A 107 19.37 0.92 -4.09
N ILE A 108 18.23 0.73 -3.41
CA ILE A 108 17.36 1.84 -3.03
C ILE A 108 18.15 2.86 -2.17
N LEU A 109 18.95 2.39 -1.21
CA LEU A 109 19.75 3.26 -0.35
C LEU A 109 20.76 4.12 -1.12
N LEU A 110 21.25 3.61 -2.25
CA LEU A 110 22.22 4.33 -3.11
C LEU A 110 21.52 5.35 -4.01
N LEU A 111 20.34 4.99 -4.54
CA LEU A 111 19.61 5.83 -5.49
C LEU A 111 18.78 6.91 -4.79
N ALA A 112 18.42 6.73 -3.52
CA ALA A 112 17.51 7.57 -2.77
C ALA A 112 18.22 8.66 -1.91
N GLN A 113 19.44 9.09 -2.26
CA GLN A 113 20.23 10.01 -1.42
C GLN A 113 19.62 11.42 -1.27
N ASP A 114 18.84 11.87 -2.23
CA ASP A 114 18.23 13.22 -2.23
C ASP A 114 16.73 13.13 -2.56
N VAL A 115 16.01 12.21 -1.90
CA VAL A 115 14.61 11.92 -2.12
C VAL A 115 13.85 12.11 -0.80
N ASP A 116 12.74 12.84 -0.85
CA ASP A 116 11.87 13.09 0.32
C ASP A 116 10.88 11.95 0.55
N VAL A 117 10.38 11.34 -0.54
CA VAL A 117 9.37 10.29 -0.50
C VAL A 117 9.71 9.15 -1.47
N ILE A 118 9.72 7.93 -0.97
CA ILE A 118 9.96 6.72 -1.74
C ILE A 118 8.69 5.89 -1.81
N GLY A 119 8.33 5.47 -3.02
CA GLY A 119 7.36 4.43 -3.29
C GLY A 119 8.05 3.09 -3.56
N VAL A 120 7.56 2.01 -2.99
CA VAL A 120 7.96 0.64 -3.31
C VAL A 120 6.72 -0.12 -3.74
N ASP A 121 6.64 -0.54 -5.00
CA ASP A 121 5.53 -1.35 -5.50
C ASP A 121 5.93 -2.83 -5.59
N GLU A 122 4.94 -3.73 -5.54
CA GLU A 122 5.11 -5.19 -5.60
C GLU A 122 6.13 -5.73 -4.57
N ALA A 123 6.08 -5.17 -3.34
CA ALA A 123 7.08 -5.38 -2.31
C ALA A 123 7.27 -6.84 -1.88
N GLN A 124 6.28 -7.73 -2.09
CA GLN A 124 6.37 -9.16 -1.80
C GLN A 124 7.44 -9.89 -2.64
N PHE A 125 7.89 -9.30 -3.74
CA PHE A 125 8.89 -9.89 -4.64
C PHE A 125 10.32 -9.39 -4.39
N PHE A 126 10.52 -8.50 -3.44
CA PHE A 126 11.86 -8.08 -3.04
C PHE A 126 12.57 -9.13 -2.19
N ASP A 127 13.88 -8.98 -2.09
CA ASP A 127 14.73 -9.79 -1.22
C ASP A 127 14.43 -9.59 0.28
N ASN A 128 15.06 -10.39 1.14
CA ASN A 128 14.83 -10.40 2.58
C ASN A 128 15.26 -9.11 3.30
N GLU A 129 16.03 -8.24 2.64
CA GLU A 129 16.56 -7.01 3.24
C GLU A 129 15.60 -5.82 3.06
N ILE A 130 14.56 -5.91 2.25
CA ILE A 130 13.66 -4.78 1.96
C ILE A 130 13.08 -4.13 3.21
N ALA A 131 12.72 -4.93 4.22
CA ALA A 131 12.18 -4.39 5.46
C ALA A 131 13.21 -3.58 6.27
N ASN A 132 14.48 -3.99 6.25
CA ASN A 132 15.58 -3.27 6.89
C ASN A 132 15.95 -2.00 6.08
N VAL A 133 15.91 -2.09 4.76
CA VAL A 133 16.13 -0.94 3.88
C VAL A 133 15.08 0.15 4.09
N CYS A 134 13.80 -0.22 4.19
CA CYS A 134 12.71 0.73 4.48
C CYS A 134 12.90 1.39 5.86
N ASP A 135 13.28 0.62 6.87
CA ASP A 135 13.55 1.09 8.22
C ASP A 135 14.70 2.12 8.25
N GLU A 136 15.80 1.81 7.57
CA GLU A 136 16.95 2.70 7.45
C GLU A 136 16.60 4.01 6.72
N LEU A 137 15.81 3.95 5.64
CA LEU A 137 15.34 5.13 4.91
C LEU A 137 14.46 6.01 5.80
N ALA A 138 13.53 5.40 6.55
CA ALA A 138 12.69 6.12 7.49
C ALA A 138 13.51 6.75 8.62
N PHE A 139 14.50 6.02 9.16
CA PHE A 139 15.43 6.57 10.16
C PHE A 139 16.20 7.80 9.65
N ARG A 140 16.59 7.80 8.37
CA ARG A 140 17.26 8.95 7.70
C ARG A 140 16.30 10.13 7.41
N GLY A 141 15.02 10.00 7.72
CA GLY A 141 14.02 11.07 7.55
C GLY A 141 13.23 11.01 6.24
N THR A 142 13.30 9.90 5.48
CA THR A 142 12.53 9.69 4.25
C THR A 142 11.16 9.10 4.56
N ARG A 143 10.11 9.60 3.94
CA ARG A 143 8.80 8.96 3.94
C ARG A 143 8.79 7.77 2.99
N VAL A 144 8.54 6.56 3.48
CA VAL A 144 8.53 5.33 2.69
C VAL A 144 7.11 4.80 2.58
N ILE A 145 6.61 4.63 1.35
CA ILE A 145 5.26 4.12 1.07
C ILE A 145 5.40 2.81 0.30
N VAL A 146 5.03 1.72 0.93
CA VAL A 146 5.17 0.36 0.40
C VAL A 146 3.82 -0.19 -0.01
N ALA A 147 3.71 -0.77 -1.21
CA ALA A 147 2.54 -1.49 -1.68
C ALA A 147 2.90 -2.95 -2.00
N GLY A 148 2.06 -3.90 -1.58
CA GLY A 148 2.29 -5.31 -1.86
C GLY A 148 1.16 -6.24 -1.45
N LEU A 149 1.21 -7.46 -1.97
CA LEU A 149 0.30 -8.55 -1.61
C LEU A 149 0.65 -9.09 -0.22
N ASP A 150 -0.28 -9.04 0.73
CA ASP A 150 -0.07 -9.57 2.08
C ASP A 150 -0.10 -11.10 2.15
N MET A 151 -0.81 -11.74 1.22
CA MET A 151 -0.92 -13.19 1.10
C MET A 151 -0.71 -13.64 -0.35
N ASP A 152 -0.12 -14.84 -0.51
CA ASP A 152 -0.06 -15.55 -1.77
C ASP A 152 -1.43 -16.17 -2.14
N TYR A 153 -1.52 -16.85 -3.27
CA TYR A 153 -2.74 -17.50 -3.74
C TYR A 153 -3.19 -18.68 -2.86
N LEU A 154 -2.31 -19.21 -2.01
CA LEU A 154 -2.64 -20.26 -1.02
C LEU A 154 -3.14 -19.67 0.30
N GLY A 155 -3.15 -18.35 0.43
CA GLY A 155 -3.53 -17.66 1.67
C GLY A 155 -2.42 -17.61 2.72
N ASN A 156 -1.19 -17.94 2.36
CA ASN A 156 -0.03 -17.82 3.26
C ASN A 156 0.53 -16.39 3.22
N PRO A 157 1.16 -15.92 4.30
CA PRO A 157 1.90 -14.66 4.28
C PRO A 157 2.91 -14.62 3.13
N PHE A 158 2.98 -13.50 2.39
CA PHE A 158 3.77 -13.45 1.16
C PHE A 158 5.05 -12.62 1.32
N GLY A 159 6.20 -13.25 1.01
CA GLY A 159 7.51 -12.62 1.02
C GLY A 159 7.81 -11.87 2.32
N GLN A 160 8.35 -10.68 2.19
CA GLN A 160 8.70 -9.82 3.33
C GLN A 160 7.55 -8.92 3.83
N MET A 161 6.34 -9.05 3.28
CA MET A 161 5.20 -8.23 3.70
C MET A 161 4.90 -8.30 5.20
N PRO A 162 4.96 -9.48 5.88
CA PRO A 162 4.78 -9.52 7.34
C PRO A 162 5.80 -8.68 8.11
N GLY A 163 7.06 -8.72 7.70
CA GLY A 163 8.13 -7.91 8.30
C GLY A 163 7.94 -6.42 8.06
N LEU A 164 7.55 -6.04 6.86
CA LEU A 164 7.23 -4.65 6.50
C LEU A 164 6.03 -4.13 7.29
N MET A 165 4.96 -4.92 7.40
CA MET A 165 3.77 -4.56 8.20
C MET A 165 4.09 -4.41 9.68
N ALA A 166 5.02 -5.23 10.23
CA ALA A 166 5.43 -5.15 11.62
C ALA A 166 6.26 -3.89 11.93
N LYS A 167 7.07 -3.41 10.97
CA LYS A 167 7.91 -2.22 11.10
C LYS A 167 7.19 -0.92 10.72
N ALA A 168 6.05 -1.01 10.04
CA ALA A 168 5.31 0.15 9.56
C ALA A 168 4.70 0.97 10.69
N ASP A 169 4.79 2.30 10.58
CA ASP A 169 4.06 3.25 11.44
C ASP A 169 2.57 3.25 11.08
N TYR A 170 2.24 3.01 9.79
CA TYR A 170 0.86 2.98 9.29
C TYR A 170 0.64 1.80 8.36
N VAL A 171 -0.38 0.99 8.63
CA VAL A 171 -0.81 -0.11 7.78
C VAL A 171 -2.22 0.14 7.26
N THR A 172 -2.37 0.18 5.95
CA THR A 172 -3.67 0.29 5.26
C THR A 172 -3.95 -1.00 4.52
N LYS A 173 -4.91 -1.78 5.00
CA LYS A 173 -5.33 -3.00 4.32
C LYS A 173 -6.52 -2.70 3.42
N LEU A 174 -6.30 -2.81 2.11
CA LEU A 174 -7.32 -2.62 1.09
C LEU A 174 -8.01 -3.94 0.77
N HIS A 175 -9.26 -3.83 0.34
CA HIS A 175 -10.10 -4.97 0.02
C HIS A 175 -10.62 -4.87 -1.42
N ALA A 176 -10.69 -6.00 -2.09
CA ALA A 176 -11.40 -6.13 -3.35
C ALA A 176 -12.86 -6.55 -3.12
N ILE A 177 -13.62 -6.70 -4.19
CA ILE A 177 -14.97 -7.25 -4.15
C ILE A 177 -14.95 -8.71 -4.61
N CYS A 178 -15.54 -9.59 -3.84
CA CYS A 178 -15.60 -11.01 -4.15
C CYS A 178 -16.40 -11.27 -5.44
N MET A 179 -15.76 -11.89 -6.42
CA MET A 179 -16.39 -12.19 -7.71
C MET A 179 -17.49 -13.24 -7.64
N LYS A 180 -17.57 -14.03 -6.55
CA LYS A 180 -18.62 -15.01 -6.34
C LYS A 180 -19.89 -14.45 -5.67
N CYS A 181 -19.74 -13.63 -4.63
CA CYS A 181 -20.86 -13.25 -3.78
C CYS A 181 -21.00 -11.74 -3.50
N GLY A 182 -20.13 -10.90 -4.07
CA GLY A 182 -20.15 -9.43 -3.87
C GLY A 182 -19.67 -8.93 -2.51
N ASN A 183 -19.27 -9.79 -1.58
CA ASN A 183 -18.72 -9.39 -0.28
C ASN A 183 -17.28 -8.89 -0.38
N ILE A 184 -16.77 -8.32 0.71
CA ILE A 184 -15.36 -7.90 0.84
C ILE A 184 -14.44 -9.09 0.63
N ALA A 185 -13.49 -8.97 -0.32
CA ALA A 185 -12.52 -10.00 -0.69
C ALA A 185 -11.13 -9.69 -0.16
N ASN A 186 -10.50 -10.70 0.47
CA ASN A 186 -9.15 -10.64 1.02
C ASN A 186 -8.20 -11.67 0.40
N TYR A 187 -8.70 -12.57 -0.44
CA TYR A 187 -7.93 -13.66 -1.02
C TYR A 187 -7.81 -13.49 -2.53
N SER A 188 -6.63 -13.79 -3.05
CA SER A 188 -6.36 -13.89 -4.49
C SER A 188 -6.53 -15.35 -4.91
N TYR A 189 -7.71 -15.72 -5.41
CA TYR A 189 -7.99 -17.09 -5.83
C TYR A 189 -7.42 -17.33 -7.22
N ARG A 190 -6.60 -18.41 -7.37
CA ARG A 190 -6.08 -18.85 -8.66
C ARG A 190 -7.08 -19.74 -9.37
N LYS A 191 -7.46 -19.38 -10.59
CA LYS A 191 -8.44 -20.13 -11.41
C LYS A 191 -7.84 -21.32 -12.14
N VAL A 192 -6.53 -21.31 -12.39
CA VAL A 192 -5.83 -22.32 -13.19
C VAL A 192 -4.94 -23.14 -12.27
N PRO A 193 -5.00 -24.50 -12.33
CA PRO A 193 -4.11 -25.36 -11.57
C PRO A 193 -2.67 -25.20 -12.10
N ASN A 194 -1.77 -24.74 -11.27
CA ASN A 194 -0.33 -24.70 -11.50
C ASN A 194 0.38 -24.70 -10.14
N GLU A 195 1.54 -25.35 -10.06
CA GLU A 195 2.30 -25.50 -8.82
C GLU A 195 3.23 -24.32 -8.55
N ASP A 196 3.51 -23.46 -9.55
CA ASP A 196 4.38 -22.30 -9.37
C ASP A 196 3.75 -21.28 -8.41
N GLN A 197 4.50 -20.81 -7.43
CA GLN A 197 4.02 -19.82 -6.46
C GLN A 197 3.65 -18.49 -7.15
N VAL A 198 4.35 -18.14 -8.22
CA VAL A 198 4.15 -16.90 -8.98
C VAL A 198 3.80 -17.22 -10.42
N MET A 199 2.59 -16.85 -10.84
CA MET A 199 2.21 -16.79 -12.26
C MET A 199 1.98 -15.35 -12.65
N LEU A 200 2.72 -14.87 -13.65
CA LEU A 200 2.55 -13.55 -14.23
C LEU A 200 1.32 -13.56 -15.15
N GLY A 201 0.34 -12.72 -14.83
CA GLY A 201 -0.91 -12.60 -15.58
C GLY A 201 -2.07 -12.33 -14.63
N ALA A 202 -2.65 -11.11 -14.67
CA ALA A 202 -3.55 -10.70 -13.60
C ALA A 202 -4.99 -11.17 -13.77
N LYS A 203 -5.70 -10.71 -14.82
CA LYS A 203 -7.17 -10.80 -14.90
C LYS A 203 -7.69 -12.17 -15.29
N ASP A 204 -6.95 -12.93 -16.09
CA ASP A 204 -7.40 -14.23 -16.58
C ASP A 204 -7.09 -15.39 -15.64
N LEU A 205 -6.05 -15.24 -14.80
CA LEU A 205 -5.52 -16.29 -13.94
C LEU A 205 -6.00 -16.21 -12.49
N TYR A 206 -6.39 -15.03 -12.03
CA TYR A 206 -6.78 -14.79 -10.64
C TYR A 206 -8.12 -14.07 -10.53
N GLU A 207 -8.79 -14.24 -9.40
CA GLU A 207 -9.96 -13.47 -9.03
C GLU A 207 -9.99 -13.22 -7.51
N PRO A 208 -10.53 -12.08 -7.05
CA PRO A 208 -10.68 -11.81 -5.63
C PRO A 208 -11.85 -12.60 -5.05
N ARG A 209 -11.61 -13.24 -3.90
CA ARG A 209 -12.64 -13.96 -3.13
C ARG A 209 -12.66 -13.56 -1.66
N CYS A 210 -13.85 -13.56 -1.06
CA CYS A 210 -13.98 -13.47 0.39
C CYS A 210 -13.53 -14.79 1.04
N ARG A 211 -13.32 -14.80 2.36
CA ARG A 211 -12.88 -15.97 3.12
C ARG A 211 -13.75 -17.20 2.87
N GLN A 212 -15.06 -17.04 2.93
CA GLN A 212 -16.01 -18.14 2.71
C GLN A 212 -15.87 -18.72 1.29
N CYS A 213 -16.00 -17.89 0.26
CA CYS A 213 -15.93 -18.34 -1.14
C CYS A 213 -14.55 -18.84 -1.55
N TYR A 214 -13.48 -18.47 -0.83
CA TYR A 214 -12.14 -18.98 -1.06
C TYR A 214 -11.98 -20.42 -0.54
N HIS A 215 -12.53 -20.75 0.64
CA HIS A 215 -12.43 -22.07 1.26
C HIS A 215 -13.53 -23.05 0.79
N GLU A 216 -14.63 -22.57 0.24
CA GLU A 216 -15.62 -23.43 -0.41
C GLU A 216 -14.98 -24.02 -1.68
N LYS A 217 -14.66 -25.33 -1.60
CA LYS A 217 -14.26 -26.09 -2.79
C LYS A 217 -15.39 -26.06 -3.81
N SER A 218 -15.10 -25.55 -4.98
CA SER A 218 -16.01 -25.57 -6.15
C SER A 218 -16.26 -26.97 -6.58
#